data_95f0dde022168beb0574ecef7a76dd72
#
_entry.id   95f0dde022168beb0574ecef7a76dd72
#
_cell.length_a   1.000
_cell.length_b   1.000
_cell.length_c   1.000
_cell.angle_alpha   90.00
_cell.angle_beta   90.00
_cell.angle_gamma   90.00
#
_symmetry.space_group_name_H-M   'P 1'
#
loop_
_entity.id
_entity.type
_entity.pdbx_description
1 polymer ?
#
loop_
_entity_poly.entity_id
_entity_poly.type
_entity_poly.pdbx_seq_one_letter_code
_entity_poly.pdbx_strand_id
1 'polypeptide(L)'
;MASPLLHLDGVTKSFGKVTVARELTLSVQPGEALGIVGPNGAGKSSLFAMISGDLRPDSGAVWFEGREVTAVPPHARTRAGVGRTYQVPRPFEHLTVFENVLVCAHQGAGLKGRQAWTHSMDVLDGTGLADLANTPAGRLTLLQRKRLEVARAIGTAPRLLLLDEVAGGLTEPEVVELVEVVKRLHTEGLGIVWIEHVVHALVKTVGRMVCLAGGDVVADGEPMAVLADPKVRELYLGGGPETGLTDEEGS
;
A
#
# COMPACT_ATOMS: atom_id res chain seq x y z
N MET A 1 23.80 -12.14 2.13
CA MET A 1 22.77 -11.14 1.75
C MET A 1 21.66 -11.18 2.78
N ALA A 2 21.12 -10.05 3.21
CA ALA A 2 19.98 -10.04 4.14
C ALA A 2 18.77 -10.69 3.46
N SER A 3 17.97 -11.44 4.20
CA SER A 3 16.73 -12.01 3.69
C SER A 3 15.73 -10.88 3.36
N PRO A 4 14.98 -10.97 2.25
CA PRO A 4 13.98 -9.97 1.92
C PRO A 4 12.88 -9.91 3.01
N LEU A 5 12.31 -8.72 3.20
CA LEU A 5 11.15 -8.51 4.08
C LEU A 5 9.93 -9.27 3.57
N LEU A 6 9.67 -9.15 2.25
CA LEU A 6 8.63 -9.87 1.54
C LEU A 6 9.24 -10.56 0.32
N HIS A 7 8.83 -11.80 0.06
CA HIS A 7 9.17 -12.51 -1.16
C HIS A 7 7.98 -13.33 -1.66
N LEU A 8 7.62 -13.11 -2.91
CA LEU A 8 6.70 -13.94 -3.65
C LEU A 8 7.51 -14.83 -4.58
N ASP A 9 7.30 -16.13 -4.51
CA ASP A 9 8.05 -17.13 -5.27
C ASP A 9 7.08 -17.86 -6.21
N GLY A 10 7.12 -17.46 -7.49
CA GLY A 10 6.34 -18.09 -8.56
C GLY A 10 4.83 -18.11 -8.31
N VAL A 11 4.25 -17.07 -7.65
CA VAL A 11 2.84 -17.07 -7.32
C VAL A 11 1.97 -16.98 -8.58
N THR A 12 0.99 -17.88 -8.67
CA THR A 12 0.00 -17.90 -9.75
C THR A 12 -1.40 -17.80 -9.18
N LYS A 13 -2.25 -16.99 -9.83
CA LYS A 13 -3.66 -16.85 -9.48
C LYS A 13 -4.52 -16.62 -10.70
N SER A 14 -5.61 -17.39 -10.80
CA SER A 14 -6.60 -17.25 -11.87
C SER A 14 -8.02 -17.22 -11.31
N PHE A 15 -8.90 -16.49 -11.96
CA PHE A 15 -10.33 -16.48 -11.73
C PHE A 15 -11.02 -16.96 -13.03
N GLY A 16 -11.38 -18.22 -13.10
CA GLY A 16 -11.86 -18.85 -14.32
C GLY A 16 -10.80 -18.79 -15.42
N LYS A 17 -11.09 -18.04 -16.51
CA LYS A 17 -10.15 -17.87 -17.63
C LYS A 17 -9.22 -16.67 -17.50
N VAL A 18 -9.39 -15.86 -16.47
CA VAL A 18 -8.60 -14.63 -16.27
C VAL A 18 -7.47 -14.92 -15.29
N THR A 19 -6.23 -14.87 -15.77
CA THR A 19 -5.03 -14.97 -14.93
C THR A 19 -4.63 -13.58 -14.46
N VAL A 20 -4.53 -13.39 -13.14
CA VAL A 20 -4.19 -12.12 -12.49
C VAL A 20 -2.78 -12.11 -11.89
N ALA A 21 -2.15 -13.26 -11.81
CA ALA A 21 -0.71 -13.44 -11.51
C ALA A 21 -0.25 -14.72 -12.19
N ARG A 22 0.88 -14.67 -12.92
CA ARG A 22 1.45 -15.81 -13.65
C ARG A 22 2.90 -15.99 -13.22
N GLU A 23 3.15 -17.03 -12.40
CA GLU A 23 4.48 -17.34 -11.87
C GLU A 23 5.23 -16.08 -11.36
N LEU A 24 4.45 -15.14 -10.76
CA LEU A 24 4.95 -13.85 -10.36
C LEU A 24 5.95 -14.00 -9.22
N THR A 25 7.18 -13.54 -9.45
CA THR A 25 8.26 -13.49 -8.46
C THR A 25 8.61 -12.04 -8.19
N LEU A 26 8.54 -11.63 -6.92
CA LEU A 26 8.80 -10.26 -6.48
C LEU A 26 9.38 -10.27 -5.07
N SER A 27 10.38 -9.45 -4.82
CA SER A 27 10.95 -9.26 -3.47
C SER A 27 10.92 -7.80 -3.06
N VAL A 28 10.74 -7.56 -1.76
CA VAL A 28 10.86 -6.23 -1.13
C VAL A 28 11.86 -6.36 0.01
N GLN A 29 12.85 -5.47 0.05
CA GLN A 29 13.87 -5.46 1.11
C GLN A 29 13.37 -4.74 2.36
N PRO A 30 13.96 -4.99 3.54
CA PRO A 30 13.67 -4.18 4.73
C PRO A 30 13.90 -2.69 4.46
N GLY A 31 12.93 -1.85 4.80
CA GLY A 31 13.00 -0.40 4.59
C GLY A 31 12.88 0.05 3.12
N GLU A 32 12.61 -0.84 2.17
CA GLU A 32 12.38 -0.48 0.77
C GLU A 32 10.98 0.10 0.56
N ALA A 33 10.89 1.17 -0.26
CA ALA A 33 9.63 1.66 -0.80
C ALA A 33 9.52 1.24 -2.27
N LEU A 34 8.55 0.37 -2.58
CA LEU A 34 8.24 -0.15 -3.90
C LEU A 34 6.92 0.41 -4.41
N GLY A 35 6.94 1.07 -5.57
CA GLY A 35 5.74 1.48 -6.29
C GLY A 35 5.24 0.38 -7.24
N ILE A 36 3.93 0.20 -7.34
CA ILE A 36 3.31 -0.71 -8.30
C ILE A 36 2.33 0.08 -9.18
N VAL A 37 2.58 0.02 -10.47
CA VAL A 37 1.74 0.64 -11.51
C VAL A 37 1.22 -0.42 -12.49
N GLY A 38 0.29 -0.04 -13.35
CA GLY A 38 -0.27 -0.91 -14.39
C GLY A 38 -1.74 -0.62 -14.66
N PRO A 39 -2.27 -1.03 -15.81
CA PRO A 39 -3.66 -0.77 -16.18
C PRO A 39 -4.66 -1.43 -15.24
N ASN A 40 -5.94 -1.04 -15.36
CA ASN A 40 -7.02 -1.70 -14.66
C ASN A 40 -7.10 -3.18 -15.07
N GLY A 41 -7.31 -4.06 -14.09
CA GLY A 41 -7.29 -5.50 -14.33
C GLY A 41 -5.89 -6.15 -14.42
N ALA A 42 -4.81 -5.40 -14.24
CA ALA A 42 -3.43 -5.93 -14.27
C ALA A 42 -3.11 -6.93 -13.14
N GLY A 43 -3.96 -7.07 -12.12
CA GLY A 43 -3.73 -7.96 -11.00
C GLY A 43 -3.20 -7.29 -9.72
N LYS A 44 -3.03 -5.96 -9.71
CA LYS A 44 -2.47 -5.19 -8.58
C LYS A 44 -3.17 -5.46 -7.24
N SER A 45 -4.50 -5.31 -7.19
CA SER A 45 -5.29 -5.54 -5.96
C SER A 45 -5.30 -7.01 -5.55
N SER A 46 -5.22 -7.94 -6.54
CA SER A 46 -5.08 -9.38 -6.26
C SER A 46 -3.72 -9.70 -5.66
N LEU A 47 -2.66 -9.03 -6.13
CA LEU A 47 -1.32 -9.13 -5.55
C LEU A 47 -1.34 -8.69 -4.07
N PHE A 48 -1.93 -7.53 -3.78
CA PHE A 48 -2.09 -7.07 -2.39
C PHE A 48 -2.89 -8.06 -1.54
N ALA A 49 -3.99 -8.60 -2.09
CA ALA A 49 -4.79 -9.60 -1.39
C ALA A 49 -4.01 -10.90 -1.13
N MET A 50 -3.10 -11.30 -2.03
CA MET A 50 -2.22 -12.46 -1.80
C MET A 50 -1.16 -12.15 -0.73
N ILE A 51 -0.61 -10.94 -0.68
CA ILE A 51 0.36 -10.52 0.33
C ILE A 51 -0.31 -10.41 1.71
N SER A 52 -1.49 -9.79 1.79
CA SER A 52 -2.24 -9.62 3.07
C SER A 52 -2.91 -10.90 3.56
N GLY A 53 -3.07 -11.92 2.69
CA GLY A 53 -3.70 -13.21 3.02
C GLY A 53 -5.21 -13.26 2.81
N ASP A 54 -5.80 -12.20 2.25
CA ASP A 54 -7.22 -12.16 1.86
C ASP A 54 -7.50 -13.06 0.65
N LEU A 55 -6.48 -13.35 -0.14
CA LEU A 55 -6.52 -14.24 -1.30
C LEU A 55 -5.39 -15.26 -1.22
N ARG A 56 -5.71 -16.54 -1.42
CA ARG A 56 -4.69 -17.58 -1.53
C ARG A 56 -4.29 -17.75 -3.00
N PRO A 57 -2.98 -17.77 -3.34
CA PRO A 57 -2.53 -18.17 -4.68
C PRO A 57 -2.92 -19.62 -4.99
N ASP A 58 -3.04 -19.93 -6.27
CA ASP A 58 -3.34 -21.31 -6.75
C ASP A 58 -2.06 -22.16 -6.72
N SER A 59 -0.89 -21.53 -6.94
CA SER A 59 0.45 -22.12 -6.81
C SER A 59 1.48 -21.07 -6.42
N GLY A 60 2.70 -21.52 -6.08
CA GLY A 60 3.77 -20.67 -5.57
C GLY A 60 3.63 -20.38 -4.08
N ALA A 61 4.51 -19.55 -3.55
CA ALA A 61 4.60 -19.27 -2.11
C ALA A 61 4.79 -17.78 -1.81
N VAL A 62 4.23 -17.35 -0.67
CA VAL A 62 4.42 -16.00 -0.11
C VAL A 62 5.23 -16.13 1.18
N TRP A 63 6.35 -15.41 1.23
CA TRP A 63 7.27 -15.40 2.36
C TRP A 63 7.33 -14.02 2.99
N PHE A 64 7.24 -13.95 4.29
CA PHE A 64 7.40 -12.71 5.07
C PHE A 64 8.47 -12.95 6.15
N GLU A 65 9.54 -12.15 6.12
CA GLU A 65 10.70 -12.29 7.02
C GLU A 65 11.26 -13.72 7.08
N GLY A 66 11.40 -14.35 5.92
CA GLY A 66 11.94 -15.70 5.80
C GLY A 66 11.00 -16.80 6.28
N ARG A 67 9.75 -16.49 6.61
CA ARG A 67 8.72 -17.48 6.98
C ARG A 67 7.69 -17.58 5.89
N GLU A 68 7.34 -18.79 5.50
CA GLU A 68 6.24 -18.99 4.57
C GLU A 68 4.89 -18.65 5.23
N VAL A 69 4.15 -17.74 4.57
CA VAL A 69 2.84 -17.26 5.07
C VAL A 69 1.70 -17.56 4.11
N THR A 70 1.93 -18.38 3.07
CA THR A 70 0.96 -18.66 1.99
C THR A 70 -0.43 -19.08 2.51
N ALA A 71 -0.47 -19.92 3.54
CA ALA A 71 -1.71 -20.40 4.16
C ALA A 71 -2.11 -19.62 5.44
N VAL A 72 -1.33 -18.61 5.85
CA VAL A 72 -1.60 -17.84 7.08
C VAL A 72 -2.72 -16.84 6.84
N PRO A 73 -3.77 -16.81 7.67
CA PRO A 73 -4.91 -15.92 7.48
C PRO A 73 -4.56 -14.44 7.74
N PRO A 74 -5.35 -13.47 7.20
CA PRO A 74 -5.04 -12.04 7.24
C PRO A 74 -4.73 -11.50 8.64
N HIS A 75 -5.58 -11.80 9.63
CA HIS A 75 -5.39 -11.33 11.00
C HIS A 75 -4.06 -11.78 11.63
N ALA A 76 -3.59 -12.97 11.27
CA ALA A 76 -2.29 -13.47 11.75
C ALA A 76 -1.12 -12.81 11.01
N ARG A 77 -1.26 -12.51 9.71
CA ARG A 77 -0.26 -11.71 8.97
C ARG A 77 -0.21 -10.27 9.47
N THR A 78 -1.35 -9.67 9.82
CA THR A 78 -1.35 -8.35 10.47
C THR A 78 -0.57 -8.37 11.77
N ARG A 79 -0.80 -9.35 12.65
CA ARG A 79 -0.01 -9.52 13.89
C ARG A 79 1.46 -9.87 13.63
N ALA A 80 1.76 -10.47 12.50
CA ALA A 80 3.13 -10.72 12.08
C ALA A 80 3.83 -9.47 11.54
N GLY A 81 3.10 -8.34 11.30
CA GLY A 81 3.66 -7.06 10.87
C GLY A 81 3.33 -6.66 9.43
N VAL A 82 2.28 -7.21 8.81
CA VAL A 82 1.77 -6.74 7.51
C VAL A 82 0.57 -5.82 7.73
N GLY A 83 0.76 -4.51 7.59
CA GLY A 83 -0.32 -3.51 7.59
C GLY A 83 -0.87 -3.29 6.19
N ARG A 84 -2.17 -3.01 6.07
CA ARG A 84 -2.81 -2.71 4.78
C ARG A 84 -3.85 -1.61 4.92
N THR A 85 -3.85 -0.68 3.96
CA THR A 85 -4.98 0.21 3.69
C THR A 85 -5.92 -0.41 2.66
N TYR A 86 -7.13 0.12 2.57
CA TYR A 86 -8.09 -0.24 1.54
C TYR A 86 -8.40 0.97 0.66
N GLN A 87 -8.61 0.74 -0.63
CA GLN A 87 -8.93 1.78 -1.62
C GLN A 87 -10.09 2.68 -1.15
N VAL A 88 -11.17 2.07 -0.65
CA VAL A 88 -12.29 2.79 -0.04
C VAL A 88 -12.12 2.74 1.49
N PRO A 89 -11.86 3.90 2.14
CA PRO A 89 -11.74 3.95 3.60
C PRO A 89 -13.01 3.45 4.29
N ARG A 90 -12.84 2.57 5.28
CA ARG A 90 -13.95 2.02 6.08
C ARG A 90 -13.66 2.20 7.58
N PRO A 91 -13.64 3.44 8.07
CA PRO A 91 -13.47 3.67 9.50
C PRO A 91 -14.71 3.20 10.28
N PHE A 92 -14.52 2.96 11.56
CA PHE A 92 -15.64 2.83 12.51
C PHE A 92 -16.25 4.22 12.73
N GLU A 93 -17.27 4.59 11.96
CA GLU A 93 -17.77 5.96 11.86
C GLU A 93 -18.28 6.55 13.18
N HIS A 94 -18.80 5.69 14.07
CA HIS A 94 -19.31 6.08 15.39
C HIS A 94 -18.21 6.22 16.45
N LEU A 95 -17.02 5.67 16.19
CA LEU A 95 -15.86 5.83 17.05
C LEU A 95 -15.10 7.10 16.67
N THR A 96 -14.40 7.66 17.66
CA THR A 96 -13.48 8.78 17.43
C THR A 96 -12.30 8.35 16.59
N VAL A 97 -11.58 9.31 16.04
CA VAL A 97 -10.32 9.09 15.30
C VAL A 97 -9.32 8.32 16.17
N PHE A 98 -9.18 8.70 17.46
CA PHE A 98 -8.32 8.01 18.41
C PHE A 98 -8.76 6.56 18.64
N GLU A 99 -10.04 6.31 18.89
CA GLU A 99 -10.56 4.95 19.12
C GLU A 99 -10.38 4.05 17.91
N ASN A 100 -10.49 4.58 16.68
CA ASN A 100 -10.19 3.84 15.45
C ASN A 100 -8.76 3.30 15.43
N VAL A 101 -7.77 4.11 15.82
CA VAL A 101 -6.37 3.70 15.89
C VAL A 101 -6.12 2.78 17.09
N LEU A 102 -6.74 3.08 18.24
CA LEU A 102 -6.62 2.28 19.47
C LEU A 102 -7.06 0.83 19.25
N VAL A 103 -8.16 0.60 18.51
CA VAL A 103 -8.59 -0.76 18.11
C VAL A 103 -7.47 -1.49 17.36
N CYS A 104 -6.79 -0.80 16.42
CA CYS A 104 -5.70 -1.38 15.66
C CYS A 104 -4.47 -1.68 16.54
N ALA A 105 -4.13 -0.79 17.47
CA ALA A 105 -3.07 -1.00 18.45
C ALA A 105 -3.34 -2.22 19.34
N HIS A 106 -4.59 -2.41 19.77
CA HIS A 106 -4.95 -3.57 20.59
C HIS A 106 -4.97 -4.88 19.80
N GLN A 107 -5.64 -4.92 18.65
CA GLN A 107 -5.91 -6.16 17.91
C GLN A 107 -4.76 -6.56 16.98
N GLY A 108 -4.09 -5.57 16.39
CA GLY A 108 -2.98 -5.75 15.46
C GLY A 108 -1.64 -5.84 16.18
N ALA A 109 -1.25 -4.78 16.89
CA ALA A 109 0.03 -4.72 17.59
C ALA A 109 0.04 -5.47 18.93
N GLY A 110 -1.12 -5.88 19.47
CA GLY A 110 -1.22 -6.57 20.76
C GLY A 110 -0.93 -5.69 21.97
N LEU A 111 -0.84 -4.37 21.79
CA LEU A 111 -0.54 -3.40 22.86
C LEU A 111 -1.72 -3.27 23.83
N LYS A 112 -1.42 -2.91 25.10
CA LYS A 112 -2.45 -2.78 26.13
C LYS A 112 -2.21 -1.53 26.99
N GLY A 113 -3.32 -1.03 27.57
CA GLY A 113 -3.28 0.06 28.54
C GLY A 113 -2.54 1.28 28.02
N ARG A 114 -1.58 1.79 28.83
CA ARG A 114 -0.81 3.01 28.51
C ARG A 114 0.00 2.87 27.22
N GLN A 115 0.55 1.69 26.91
CA GLN A 115 1.32 1.48 25.69
C GLN A 115 0.46 1.64 24.44
N ALA A 116 -0.75 1.06 24.43
CA ALA A 116 -1.68 1.22 23.31
C ALA A 116 -2.12 2.69 23.17
N TRP A 117 -2.36 3.38 24.29
CA TRP A 117 -2.72 4.80 24.29
C TRP A 117 -1.62 5.66 23.69
N THR A 118 -0.39 5.53 24.19
CA THR A 118 0.78 6.32 23.71
C THR A 118 1.03 6.05 22.24
N HIS A 119 1.11 4.78 21.82
CA HIS A 119 1.29 4.41 20.42
C HIS A 119 0.19 5.00 19.52
N SER A 120 -1.08 4.98 19.95
CA SER A 120 -2.16 5.55 19.16
C SER A 120 -2.02 7.06 18.99
N MET A 121 -1.58 7.79 20.03
CA MET A 121 -1.34 9.22 19.93
C MET A 121 -0.15 9.54 19.03
N ASP A 122 0.95 8.79 19.14
CA ASP A 122 2.13 8.94 18.29
C ASP A 122 1.78 8.73 16.80
N VAL A 123 0.93 7.70 16.52
CA VAL A 123 0.41 7.45 15.16
C VAL A 123 -0.45 8.61 14.66
N LEU A 124 -1.31 9.18 15.50
CA LEU A 124 -2.15 10.32 15.11
C LEU A 124 -1.30 11.59 14.85
N ASP A 125 -0.27 11.81 15.65
CA ASP A 125 0.67 12.92 15.44
C ASP A 125 1.42 12.72 14.11
N GLY A 126 1.99 11.54 13.88
CA GLY A 126 2.70 11.19 12.66
C GLY A 126 1.85 11.28 11.38
N THR A 127 0.53 11.11 11.48
CA THR A 127 -0.41 11.21 10.35
C THR A 127 -1.14 12.54 10.27
N GLY A 128 -0.84 13.51 11.17
CA GLY A 128 -1.44 14.84 11.21
C GLY A 128 -2.92 14.82 11.60
N LEU A 129 -3.31 13.90 12.49
CA LEU A 129 -4.69 13.73 12.98
C LEU A 129 -4.83 13.98 14.49
N ALA A 130 -3.78 14.41 15.19
CA ALA A 130 -3.77 14.59 16.64
C ALA A 130 -4.87 15.56 17.13
N ASP A 131 -5.06 16.68 16.44
CA ASP A 131 -6.09 17.69 16.78
C ASP A 131 -7.51 17.17 16.57
N LEU A 132 -7.67 16.09 15.79
CA LEU A 132 -8.95 15.45 15.49
C LEU A 132 -9.20 14.21 16.34
N ALA A 133 -8.34 13.89 17.32
CA ALA A 133 -8.37 12.65 18.09
C ALA A 133 -9.78 12.34 18.67
N ASN A 134 -10.49 13.36 19.16
CA ASN A 134 -11.83 13.23 19.76
C ASN A 134 -12.99 13.42 18.75
N THR A 135 -12.69 13.60 17.45
CA THR A 135 -13.70 13.78 16.41
C THR A 135 -14.25 12.42 15.97
N PRO A 136 -15.57 12.22 15.88
CA PRO A 136 -16.15 11.02 15.28
C PRO A 136 -15.67 10.84 13.83
N ALA A 137 -15.20 9.64 13.47
CA ALA A 137 -14.60 9.38 12.16
C ALA A 137 -15.58 9.63 11.00
N GLY A 138 -16.88 9.50 11.22
CA GLY A 138 -17.91 9.80 10.22
C GLY A 138 -17.97 11.28 9.81
N ARG A 139 -17.37 12.21 10.58
CA ARG A 139 -17.35 13.66 10.29
C ARG A 139 -16.11 14.12 9.52
N LEU A 140 -15.17 13.22 9.24
CA LEU A 140 -13.91 13.55 8.56
C LEU A 140 -14.13 13.88 7.08
N THR A 141 -13.33 14.82 6.56
CA THR A 141 -13.19 15.09 5.11
C THR A 141 -12.55 13.89 4.40
N LEU A 142 -12.51 13.90 3.07
CA LEU A 142 -11.92 12.81 2.30
C LEU A 142 -10.43 12.61 2.65
N LEU A 143 -9.64 13.69 2.63
CA LEU A 143 -8.21 13.63 3.00
C LEU A 143 -8.02 13.09 4.43
N GLN A 144 -8.81 13.59 5.39
CA GLN A 144 -8.74 13.12 6.78
C GLN A 144 -9.10 11.64 6.91
N ARG A 145 -10.09 11.14 6.14
CA ARG A 145 -10.44 9.71 6.09
C ARG A 145 -9.32 8.87 5.48
N LYS A 146 -8.66 9.35 4.41
CA LYS A 146 -7.50 8.69 3.80
C LYS A 146 -6.32 8.63 4.80
N ARG A 147 -6.03 9.72 5.50
CA ARG A 147 -5.03 9.74 6.58
C ARG A 147 -5.39 8.80 7.73
N LEU A 148 -6.67 8.73 8.11
CA LEU A 148 -7.13 7.80 9.15
C LEU A 148 -6.96 6.33 8.71
N GLU A 149 -7.17 6.01 7.42
CA GLU A 149 -6.95 4.66 6.91
C GLU A 149 -5.45 4.28 7.01
N VAL A 150 -4.54 5.22 6.67
CA VAL A 150 -3.10 5.05 6.89
C VAL A 150 -2.79 4.90 8.39
N ALA A 151 -3.34 5.77 9.24
CA ALA A 151 -3.15 5.72 10.69
C ALA A 151 -3.61 4.38 11.29
N ARG A 152 -4.74 3.83 10.83
CA ARG A 152 -5.23 2.52 11.27
C ARG A 152 -4.27 1.38 10.87
N ALA A 153 -3.73 1.43 9.66
CA ALA A 153 -2.74 0.46 9.22
C ALA A 153 -1.44 0.56 10.04
N ILE A 154 -0.94 1.77 10.30
CA ILE A 154 0.23 2.03 11.17
C ILE A 154 -0.05 1.64 12.63
N GLY A 155 -1.27 1.86 13.11
CA GLY A 155 -1.70 1.47 14.45
C GLY A 155 -1.50 -0.02 14.75
N THR A 156 -1.39 -0.88 13.74
CA THR A 156 -1.02 -2.29 13.91
C THR A 156 0.48 -2.53 14.13
N ALA A 157 1.31 -1.48 14.21
CA ALA A 157 2.77 -1.51 14.29
C ALA A 157 3.42 -2.41 13.21
N PRO A 158 3.17 -2.13 11.91
CA PRO A 158 3.63 -2.98 10.84
C PRO A 158 5.13 -2.82 10.57
N ARG A 159 5.75 -3.82 9.92
CA ARG A 159 7.07 -3.75 9.30
C ARG A 159 6.97 -3.58 7.78
N LEU A 160 5.86 -4.01 7.21
CA LEU A 160 5.48 -3.81 5.81
C LEU A 160 4.11 -3.14 5.76
N LEU A 161 4.02 -2.01 5.07
CA LEU A 161 2.78 -1.28 4.82
C LEU A 161 2.37 -1.42 3.36
N LEU A 162 1.16 -1.90 3.12
CA LEU A 162 0.54 -1.98 1.80
C LEU A 162 -0.43 -0.80 1.64
N LEU A 163 -0.13 0.12 0.73
CA LEU A 163 -0.95 1.29 0.42
C LEU A 163 -1.69 1.07 -0.90
N ASP A 164 -3.02 0.99 -0.85
CA ASP A 164 -3.89 0.66 -1.99
C ASP A 164 -4.67 1.92 -2.44
N GLU A 165 -4.15 2.62 -3.47
CA GLU A 165 -4.77 3.79 -4.10
C GLU A 165 -5.24 4.87 -3.09
N VAL A 166 -4.36 5.18 -2.13
CA VAL A 166 -4.73 6.11 -1.04
C VAL A 166 -4.82 7.57 -1.50
N ALA A 167 -4.18 7.95 -2.61
CA ALA A 167 -4.25 9.29 -3.18
C ALA A 167 -5.48 9.50 -4.09
N GLY A 168 -6.20 8.44 -4.44
CA GLY A 168 -7.36 8.53 -5.34
C GLY A 168 -8.47 9.46 -4.81
N GLY A 169 -8.94 10.38 -5.68
CA GLY A 169 -9.99 11.35 -5.37
C GLY A 169 -9.56 12.58 -4.58
N LEU A 170 -8.26 12.72 -4.28
CA LEU A 170 -7.69 13.90 -3.64
C LEU A 170 -7.32 14.97 -4.69
N THR A 171 -7.35 16.24 -4.29
CA THR A 171 -6.78 17.34 -5.05
C THR A 171 -5.26 17.31 -5.00
N GLU A 172 -4.57 17.96 -5.97
CA GLU A 172 -3.09 18.03 -6.00
C GLU A 172 -2.45 18.47 -4.67
N PRO A 173 -2.91 19.55 -4.00
CA PRO A 173 -2.38 19.92 -2.68
C PRO A 173 -2.57 18.81 -1.63
N GLU A 174 -3.72 18.14 -1.61
CA GLU A 174 -4.00 17.06 -0.68
C GLU A 174 -3.13 15.82 -0.94
N VAL A 175 -2.83 15.52 -2.22
CA VAL A 175 -1.87 14.47 -2.60
C VAL A 175 -0.49 14.79 -2.02
N VAL A 176 -0.02 16.03 -2.17
CA VAL A 176 1.28 16.46 -1.61
C VAL A 176 1.32 16.23 -0.09
N GLU A 177 0.26 16.62 0.63
CA GLU A 177 0.19 16.41 2.08
C GLU A 177 0.22 14.92 2.47
N LEU A 178 -0.48 14.06 1.71
CA LEU A 178 -0.46 12.61 1.96
C LEU A 178 0.91 12.00 1.66
N VAL A 179 1.54 12.42 0.56
CA VAL A 179 2.91 11.99 0.17
C VAL A 179 3.91 12.30 1.29
N GLU A 180 3.84 13.47 1.92
CA GLU A 180 4.75 13.83 3.02
C GLU A 180 4.54 12.93 4.25
N VAL A 181 3.31 12.51 4.53
CA VAL A 181 3.04 11.50 5.58
C VAL A 181 3.73 10.17 5.23
N VAL A 182 3.56 9.67 3.99
CA VAL A 182 4.15 8.38 3.56
C VAL A 182 5.67 8.44 3.57
N LYS A 183 6.27 9.56 3.11
CA LYS A 183 7.73 9.76 3.15
C LYS A 183 8.28 9.70 4.58
N ARG A 184 7.62 10.35 5.53
CA ARG A 184 8.02 10.31 6.95
C ARG A 184 8.06 8.87 7.46
N LEU A 185 6.99 8.11 7.22
CA LEU A 185 6.92 6.71 7.62
C LEU A 185 8.03 5.86 6.99
N HIS A 186 8.37 6.11 5.72
CA HIS A 186 9.47 5.44 5.04
C HIS A 186 10.83 5.80 5.66
N THR A 187 11.08 7.07 6.01
CA THR A 187 12.34 7.48 6.65
C THR A 187 12.54 6.88 8.04
N GLU A 188 11.47 6.45 8.70
CA GLU A 188 11.51 5.69 9.96
C GLU A 188 11.85 4.20 9.76
N GLY A 189 12.13 3.77 8.52
CA GLY A 189 12.56 2.41 8.18
C GLY A 189 11.43 1.43 7.88
N LEU A 190 10.19 1.92 7.72
CA LEU A 190 9.04 1.10 7.33
C LEU A 190 9.19 0.65 5.87
N GLY A 191 9.07 -0.67 5.62
CA GLY A 191 8.93 -1.20 4.26
C GLY A 191 7.54 -0.82 3.69
N ILE A 192 7.51 -0.32 2.46
CA ILE A 192 6.26 0.14 1.83
C ILE A 192 6.10 -0.52 0.47
N VAL A 193 4.90 -1.04 0.17
CA VAL A 193 4.46 -1.33 -1.20
C VAL A 193 3.24 -0.47 -1.48
N TRP A 194 3.33 0.35 -2.53
CA TRP A 194 2.33 1.35 -2.82
C TRP A 194 1.78 1.18 -4.25
N ILE A 195 0.48 0.84 -4.35
CA ILE A 195 -0.27 0.85 -5.62
C ILE A 195 -0.89 2.23 -5.79
N GLU A 196 -0.62 2.89 -6.92
CA GLU A 196 -1.23 4.18 -7.26
C GLU A 196 -1.43 4.35 -8.77
N HIS A 197 -2.43 5.19 -9.11
CA HIS A 197 -2.63 5.72 -10.45
C HIS A 197 -2.06 7.14 -10.58
N VAL A 198 -1.87 7.82 -9.46
CA VAL A 198 -1.25 9.16 -9.39
C VAL A 198 0.27 8.97 -9.43
N VAL A 199 0.82 8.84 -10.64
CA VAL A 199 2.22 8.42 -10.87
C VAL A 199 3.23 9.36 -10.21
N HIS A 200 2.97 10.69 -10.20
CA HIS A 200 3.89 11.64 -9.58
C HIS A 200 4.00 11.49 -8.05
N ALA A 201 2.98 10.94 -7.39
CA ALA A 201 3.06 10.60 -5.97
C ALA A 201 4.05 9.48 -5.72
N LEU A 202 4.06 8.44 -6.59
CA LEU A 202 5.03 7.34 -6.51
C LEU A 202 6.45 7.82 -6.79
N VAL A 203 6.67 8.52 -7.92
CA VAL A 203 8.01 8.99 -8.34
C VAL A 203 8.70 9.79 -7.24
N LYS A 204 7.95 10.59 -6.48
CA LYS A 204 8.49 11.40 -5.37
C LYS A 204 8.80 10.60 -4.10
N THR A 205 8.37 9.33 -4.01
CA THR A 205 8.38 8.59 -2.74
C THR A 205 9.14 7.28 -2.82
N VAL A 206 9.06 6.56 -3.94
CA VAL A 206 9.61 5.21 -4.04
C VAL A 206 10.97 5.20 -4.75
N GLY A 207 11.87 4.33 -4.31
CA GLY A 207 13.17 4.11 -4.97
C GLY A 207 13.12 3.09 -6.11
N ARG A 208 12.08 2.26 -6.16
CA ARG A 208 11.87 1.22 -7.17
C ARG A 208 10.42 1.14 -7.56
N MET A 209 10.16 0.86 -8.82
CA MET A 209 8.81 0.74 -9.38
C MET A 209 8.71 -0.55 -10.20
N VAL A 210 7.54 -1.18 -10.12
CA VAL A 210 7.18 -2.35 -10.92
C VAL A 210 5.92 -2.04 -11.71
N CYS A 211 5.94 -2.34 -13.01
CA CYS A 211 4.75 -2.29 -13.86
C CYS A 211 4.19 -3.70 -14.03
N LEU A 212 2.91 -3.89 -13.67
CA LEU A 212 2.15 -5.13 -13.86
C LEU A 212 1.20 -5.00 -15.04
N ALA A 213 1.13 -6.02 -15.90
CA ALA A 213 0.11 -6.13 -16.92
C ALA A 213 -0.20 -7.60 -17.23
N GLY A 214 -1.50 -7.94 -17.36
CA GLY A 214 -1.94 -9.30 -17.70
C GLY A 214 -1.47 -10.41 -16.75
N GLY A 215 -1.14 -10.05 -15.51
CA GLY A 215 -0.63 -10.97 -14.49
C GLY A 215 0.89 -11.15 -14.48
N ASP A 216 1.63 -10.44 -15.34
CA ASP A 216 3.08 -10.51 -15.46
C ASP A 216 3.74 -9.19 -15.00
N VAL A 217 5.01 -9.28 -14.59
CA VAL A 217 5.89 -8.11 -14.40
C VAL A 217 6.42 -7.70 -15.78
N VAL A 218 6.05 -6.52 -16.26
CA VAL A 218 6.48 -5.99 -17.58
C VAL A 218 7.78 -5.20 -17.46
N ALA A 219 7.93 -4.44 -16.39
CA ALA A 219 9.12 -3.66 -16.08
C ALA A 219 9.35 -3.59 -14.59
N ASP A 220 10.62 -3.52 -14.17
CA ASP A 220 11.07 -3.43 -12.78
C ASP A 220 12.37 -2.64 -12.72
N GLY A 221 12.42 -1.56 -11.98
CA GLY A 221 13.59 -0.71 -11.88
C GLY A 221 13.36 0.65 -11.23
N GLU A 222 14.22 1.59 -11.54
CA GLU A 222 14.11 2.99 -11.14
C GLU A 222 12.80 3.59 -11.71
N PRO A 223 12.05 4.41 -10.96
CA PRO A 223 10.71 4.86 -11.37
C PRO A 223 10.66 5.53 -12.76
N MET A 224 11.60 6.45 -13.06
CA MET A 224 11.60 7.15 -14.33
C MET A 224 12.00 6.23 -15.49
N ALA A 225 12.88 5.25 -15.26
CA ALA A 225 13.25 4.24 -16.26
C ALA A 225 12.06 3.33 -16.59
N VAL A 226 11.29 2.88 -15.58
CA VAL A 226 10.08 2.08 -15.79
C VAL A 226 9.03 2.85 -16.58
N LEU A 227 8.80 4.13 -16.26
CA LEU A 227 7.84 4.98 -16.97
C LEU A 227 8.28 5.32 -18.40
N ALA A 228 9.59 5.33 -18.68
CA ALA A 228 10.13 5.53 -20.02
C ALA A 228 10.14 4.26 -20.89
N ASP A 229 9.93 3.07 -20.30
CA ASP A 229 9.95 1.80 -21.03
C ASP A 229 8.85 1.79 -22.12
N PRO A 230 9.22 1.47 -23.39
CA PRO A 230 8.26 1.47 -24.51
C PRO A 230 7.04 0.56 -24.27
N LYS A 231 7.24 -0.61 -23.64
CA LYS A 231 6.14 -1.54 -23.31
C LYS A 231 5.18 -0.94 -22.29
N VAL A 232 5.71 -0.24 -21.26
CA VAL A 232 4.91 0.43 -20.25
C VAL A 232 4.13 1.57 -20.90
N ARG A 233 4.76 2.40 -21.74
CA ARG A 233 4.08 3.47 -22.48
C ARG A 233 2.94 2.94 -23.36
N GLU A 234 3.17 1.86 -24.10
CA GLU A 234 2.15 1.24 -24.96
C GLU A 234 0.92 0.79 -24.15
N LEU A 235 1.12 0.23 -22.96
CA LEU A 235 0.03 -0.17 -22.06
C LEU A 235 -0.87 1.00 -21.62
N TYR A 236 -0.29 2.20 -21.48
CA TYR A 236 -1.03 3.39 -21.10
C TYR A 236 -1.61 4.14 -22.32
N LEU A 237 -0.94 4.12 -23.47
CA LEU A 237 -1.41 4.76 -24.70
C LEU A 237 -2.43 3.91 -25.47
N GLY A 238 -2.34 2.58 -25.37
CA GLY A 238 -3.26 1.64 -26.04
C GLY A 238 -4.62 1.47 -25.34
N GLY A 239 -4.81 2.01 -24.15
CA GLY A 239 -5.97 1.82 -23.27
C GLY A 239 -7.02 2.97 -23.28
N GLY A 240 -7.13 3.81 -24.32
CA GLY A 240 -8.18 4.85 -24.39
C GLY A 240 -7.92 6.08 -23.49
N PRO A 241 -8.75 7.15 -23.57
CA PRO A 241 -8.43 8.48 -23.04
C PRO A 241 -8.68 8.62 -21.53
N GLU A 242 -7.79 8.10 -20.70
CA GLU A 242 -7.74 8.41 -19.26
C GLU A 242 -6.28 8.40 -18.73
N THR A 243 -5.33 8.98 -19.45
CA THR A 243 -3.97 9.13 -18.96
C THR A 243 -3.60 10.60 -18.87
N GLY A 244 -3.62 11.14 -17.66
CA GLY A 244 -3.09 12.47 -17.33
C GLY A 244 -1.56 12.53 -17.43
N LEU A 245 -1.00 12.19 -18.59
CA LEU A 245 0.35 12.59 -19.00
C LEU A 245 0.16 13.84 -19.88
N THR A 246 -0.12 14.97 -19.27
CA THR A 246 0.03 16.25 -19.97
C THR A 246 1.50 16.57 -20.02
N ASP A 247 2.04 16.61 -21.23
CA ASP A 247 3.34 17.20 -21.56
C ASP A 247 3.35 18.66 -21.13
N GLU A 248 3.95 18.98 -19.99
CA GLU A 248 4.44 20.33 -19.73
C GLU A 248 5.83 20.49 -20.37
N GLU A 249 5.85 20.61 -21.69
CA GLU A 249 6.96 21.23 -22.39
C GLU A 249 6.42 22.43 -23.20
N GLY A 250 6.87 23.61 -22.83
CA GLY A 250 7.03 24.75 -23.76
C GLY A 250 6.10 25.91 -23.61
N SER A 251 6.46 26.90 -22.81
CA SER A 251 6.66 28.31 -23.19
C SER A 251 7.14 29.12 -22.01
#